data_ebea4517be2746ca7df2abdc7426aa3c
#
_entry.id   ebea4517be2746ca7df2abdc7426aa3c
#
_cell.length_a   1.000
_cell.length_b   1.000
_cell.length_c   1.000
_cell.angle_alpha   90.00
_cell.angle_beta   90.00
_cell.angle_gamma   90.00
#
_symmetry.space_group_name_H-M   'P 1'
#
loop_
_entity.id
_entity.type
_entity.pdbx_description
1 polymer ?
#
loop_
_entity_poly.entity_id
_entity_poly.type
_entity_poly.pdbx_seq_one_letter_code
_entity_poly.pdbx_strand_id
1 'polypeptide(L)'
;MVKLDDRWFYIDTAGKMLFHELFDFAETFHMDRAMVMQNGHYRIIDTAGKTIAKMPYDQVNAYTATRWQVTSIKGDVYWNGFVDLDGKEVVPLIYTEITMYQPEVKRSRAVINDRIGYLDEFGNVAIPVQYEYGEIFDKGKARVMLNGREFFIDPDGKEVAE
;
A
#
# COMPACT_ATOMS: atom_id res chain seq x y z
N MET A 1 20.48 3.65 -2.91
CA MET A 1 20.21 5.08 -2.79
C MET A 1 20.91 5.67 -1.58
N VAL A 2 21.19 6.96 -1.61
CA VAL A 2 21.83 7.72 -0.52
C VAL A 2 21.13 9.06 -0.34
N LYS A 3 21.27 9.66 0.85
CA LYS A 3 20.71 10.98 1.16
C LYS A 3 21.84 11.96 1.49
N LEU A 4 21.80 13.16 0.91
CA LEU A 4 22.70 14.26 1.18
C LEU A 4 21.89 15.56 1.17
N ASP A 5 22.06 16.43 2.18
CA ASP A 5 21.39 17.73 2.30
C ASP A 5 19.86 17.66 2.04
N ASP A 6 19.20 16.69 2.69
CA ASP A 6 17.75 16.39 2.58
C ASP A 6 17.26 15.96 1.20
N ARG A 7 18.17 15.68 0.25
CA ARG A 7 17.80 15.15 -1.07
C ARG A 7 18.31 13.74 -1.25
N TRP A 8 17.51 12.90 -1.92
CA TRP A 8 17.83 11.53 -2.26
C TRP A 8 18.37 11.42 -3.68
N PHE A 9 19.30 10.50 -3.89
CA PHE A 9 19.81 10.13 -5.21
C PHE A 9 20.29 8.69 -5.24
N TYR A 10 20.50 8.18 -6.44
CA TYR A 10 20.92 6.79 -6.63
C TYR A 10 22.38 6.74 -7.04
N ILE A 11 23.11 5.77 -6.49
CA ILE A 11 24.51 5.49 -6.81
C ILE A 11 24.67 4.03 -7.24
N ASP A 12 25.68 3.76 -8.05
CA ASP A 12 26.13 2.41 -8.35
C ASP A 12 27.01 1.84 -7.22
N THR A 13 27.50 0.62 -7.40
CA THR A 13 28.35 -0.06 -6.43
C THR A 13 29.75 0.58 -6.27
N ALA A 14 30.16 1.42 -7.19
CA ALA A 14 31.37 2.23 -7.14
C ALA A 14 31.18 3.61 -6.47
N GLY A 15 29.94 3.92 -6.04
CA GLY A 15 29.60 5.19 -5.41
C GLY A 15 29.34 6.34 -6.39
N LYS A 16 29.28 6.07 -7.70
CA LYS A 16 29.00 7.07 -8.72
C LYS A 16 27.50 7.25 -8.88
N MET A 17 27.03 8.51 -9.03
CA MET A 17 25.61 8.78 -9.32
C MET A 17 25.18 8.06 -10.61
N LEU A 18 24.06 7.36 -10.54
CA LEU A 18 23.46 6.65 -11.68
C LEU A 18 22.88 7.63 -12.70
N PHE A 19 22.24 8.71 -12.21
CA PHE A 19 21.67 9.79 -13.04
C PHE A 19 21.60 11.08 -12.22
N HIS A 20 21.61 12.24 -12.90
CA HIS A 20 21.78 13.57 -12.27
C HIS A 20 20.47 14.16 -11.73
N GLU A 21 19.62 13.35 -11.12
CA GLU A 21 18.39 13.82 -10.49
C GLU A 21 18.44 13.67 -8.97
N LEU A 22 17.89 14.68 -8.28
CA LEU A 22 17.74 14.70 -6.83
C LEU A 22 16.25 14.70 -6.49
N PHE A 23 15.86 13.88 -5.51
CA PHE A 23 14.48 13.69 -5.12
C PHE A 23 14.23 14.16 -3.69
N ASP A 24 13.01 14.61 -3.40
CA ASP A 24 12.57 14.93 -2.05
C ASP A 24 12.37 13.64 -1.24
N PHE A 25 11.94 12.56 -1.93
CA PHE A 25 11.84 11.21 -1.41
C PHE A 25 12.20 10.20 -2.49
N ALA A 26 12.81 9.09 -2.10
CA ALA A 26 13.09 7.97 -3.00
C ALA A 26 13.05 6.64 -2.24
N GLU A 27 12.53 5.60 -2.89
CA GLU A 27 12.60 4.22 -2.43
C GLU A 27 13.73 3.45 -3.11
N THR A 28 14.11 2.32 -2.54
CA THR A 28 15.02 1.38 -3.21
C THR A 28 14.36 0.78 -4.44
N PHE A 29 15.17 0.47 -5.47
CA PHE A 29 14.66 -0.27 -6.61
C PHE A 29 14.18 -1.65 -6.19
N HIS A 30 12.97 -1.98 -6.64
CA HIS A 30 12.38 -3.28 -6.52
C HIS A 30 11.84 -3.71 -7.89
N MET A 31 12.24 -4.88 -8.38
CA MET A 31 11.88 -5.39 -9.73
C MET A 31 12.07 -4.29 -10.81
N ASP A 32 13.24 -3.62 -10.78
CA ASP A 32 13.63 -2.53 -11.70
C ASP A 32 12.73 -1.28 -11.66
N ARG A 33 11.95 -1.11 -10.61
CA ARG A 33 11.08 0.05 -10.37
C ARG A 33 11.39 0.67 -9.02
N ALA A 34 11.35 2.00 -8.97
CA ALA A 34 11.41 2.75 -7.73
C ALA A 34 10.37 3.87 -7.75
N MET A 35 9.75 4.12 -6.62
CA MET A 35 8.93 5.31 -6.44
C MET A 35 9.82 6.44 -5.94
N VAL A 36 9.62 7.61 -6.52
CA VAL A 36 10.29 8.84 -6.12
C VAL A 36 9.28 9.98 -6.02
N MET A 37 9.61 10.97 -5.21
CA MET A 37 8.86 12.24 -5.15
C MET A 37 9.81 13.40 -5.47
N GLN A 38 9.33 14.32 -6.28
CA GLN A 38 10.06 15.54 -6.62
C GLN A 38 9.07 16.70 -6.75
N ASN A 39 9.34 17.80 -6.03
CA ASN A 39 8.47 18.98 -5.97
C ASN A 39 7.00 18.62 -5.60
N GLY A 40 6.83 17.70 -4.64
CA GLY A 40 5.52 17.25 -4.17
C GLY A 40 4.78 16.28 -5.12
N HIS A 41 5.40 15.84 -6.21
CA HIS A 41 4.78 14.93 -7.17
C HIS A 41 5.46 13.57 -7.17
N TYR A 42 4.66 12.52 -7.03
CA TYR A 42 5.12 11.13 -7.12
C TYR A 42 5.24 10.67 -8.57
N ARG A 43 6.23 9.83 -8.81
CA ARG A 43 6.42 9.12 -10.08
C ARG A 43 7.17 7.81 -9.88
N ILE A 44 6.93 6.87 -10.76
CA ILE A 44 7.69 5.63 -10.86
C ILE A 44 8.79 5.81 -11.90
N ILE A 45 9.99 5.40 -11.56
CA ILE A 45 11.15 5.41 -12.46
C ILE A 45 11.73 4.01 -12.66
N ASP A 46 12.41 3.79 -13.79
CA ASP A 46 13.26 2.62 -14.04
C ASP A 46 14.69 2.84 -13.53
N THR A 47 15.55 1.83 -13.67
CA THR A 47 16.95 1.86 -13.24
C THR A 47 17.83 2.85 -14.02
N ALA A 48 17.36 3.38 -15.14
CA ALA A 48 18.01 4.46 -15.90
C ALA A 48 17.51 5.86 -15.47
N GLY A 49 16.59 5.95 -14.51
CA GLY A 49 15.98 7.20 -14.06
C GLY A 49 14.84 7.71 -14.94
N LYS A 50 14.46 6.94 -15.98
CA LYS A 50 13.36 7.30 -16.87
C LYS A 50 12.01 7.15 -16.16
N THR A 51 11.15 8.16 -16.26
CA THR A 51 9.78 8.06 -15.75
C THR A 51 8.97 7.04 -16.52
N ILE A 52 8.45 6.05 -15.82
CA ILE A 52 7.53 5.02 -16.30
C ILE A 52 6.09 5.52 -16.15
N ALA A 53 5.73 6.04 -14.98
CA ALA A 53 4.39 6.58 -14.72
C ALA A 53 4.46 7.81 -13.81
N LYS A 54 3.56 8.77 -14.04
CA LYS A 54 3.24 9.82 -13.08
C LYS A 54 2.15 9.33 -12.16
N MET A 55 2.26 9.63 -10.88
CA MET A 55 1.35 9.19 -9.85
C MET A 55 0.57 10.41 -9.32
N PRO A 56 -0.64 10.66 -9.85
CA PRO A 56 -1.43 11.85 -9.50
C PRO A 56 -2.22 11.65 -8.20
N TYR A 57 -1.55 11.14 -7.17
CA TYR A 57 -2.14 10.83 -5.87
C TYR A 57 -1.52 11.72 -4.79
N ASP A 58 -2.28 11.99 -3.73
CA ASP A 58 -1.83 12.80 -2.60
C ASP A 58 -0.82 12.05 -1.73
N GLN A 59 -0.97 10.71 -1.64
CA GLN A 59 -0.01 9.85 -0.96
C GLN A 59 0.21 8.56 -1.75
N VAL A 60 1.45 8.07 -1.73
CA VAL A 60 1.83 6.77 -2.30
C VAL A 60 2.75 6.07 -1.31
N ASN A 61 2.42 4.85 -0.94
CA ASN A 61 3.16 4.05 0.04
C ASN A 61 3.42 2.65 -0.51
N ALA A 62 4.57 2.08 -0.16
CA ALA A 62 4.82 0.68 -0.43
C ALA A 62 3.79 -0.18 0.33
N TYR A 63 3.17 -1.12 -0.35
CA TYR A 63 2.23 -2.06 0.25
C TYR A 63 2.82 -3.47 0.29
N THR A 64 3.15 -4.00 -0.89
CA THR A 64 3.85 -5.28 -1.02
C THR A 64 4.94 -5.16 -2.08
N ALA A 65 5.64 -6.25 -2.35
CA ALA A 65 6.67 -6.29 -3.38
C ALA A 65 6.17 -5.93 -4.81
N THR A 66 4.86 -5.98 -5.06
CA THR A 66 4.28 -5.79 -6.39
C THR A 66 3.18 -4.74 -6.43
N ARG A 67 2.94 -4.02 -5.33
CA ARG A 67 1.85 -3.04 -5.21
C ARG A 67 2.27 -1.82 -4.42
N TRP A 68 1.80 -0.66 -4.88
CA TRP A 68 1.75 0.55 -4.07
C TRP A 68 0.31 0.86 -3.68
N GLN A 69 0.11 1.18 -2.42
CA GLN A 69 -1.12 1.79 -1.95
C GLN A 69 -1.09 3.26 -2.35
N VAL A 70 -2.16 3.72 -2.96
CA VAL A 70 -2.36 5.10 -3.38
C VAL A 70 -3.55 5.71 -2.66
N THR A 71 -3.44 6.99 -2.32
CA THR A 71 -4.49 7.72 -1.60
C THR A 71 -4.79 9.02 -2.32
N SER A 72 -6.05 9.30 -2.56
CA SER A 72 -6.55 10.63 -2.93
C SER A 72 -7.37 11.20 -1.79
N ILE A 73 -7.16 12.50 -1.49
CA ILE A 73 -7.82 13.21 -0.40
C ILE A 73 -8.85 14.16 -1.01
N LYS A 74 -10.11 14.03 -0.61
CA LYS A 74 -11.20 14.92 -1.04
C LYS A 74 -11.94 15.43 0.19
N GLY A 75 -11.71 16.71 0.53
CA GLY A 75 -12.14 17.25 1.82
C GLY A 75 -11.43 16.51 2.96
N ASP A 76 -12.20 15.98 3.90
CA ASP A 76 -11.68 15.21 5.04
C ASP A 76 -11.68 13.69 4.80
N VAL A 77 -11.99 13.23 3.58
CA VAL A 77 -12.11 11.82 3.25
C VAL A 77 -10.89 11.34 2.47
N TYR A 78 -10.30 10.24 2.95
CA TYR A 78 -9.19 9.53 2.33
C TYR A 78 -9.76 8.38 1.50
N TRP A 79 -9.43 8.35 0.21
CA TRP A 79 -9.82 7.29 -0.70
C TRP A 79 -8.59 6.50 -1.09
N ASN A 80 -8.56 5.23 -0.72
CA ASN A 80 -7.41 4.34 -0.88
C ASN A 80 -7.70 3.27 -1.93
N GLY A 81 -6.67 2.93 -2.70
CA GLY A 81 -6.67 1.87 -3.69
C GLY A 81 -5.25 1.37 -3.95
N PHE A 82 -5.06 0.61 -5.00
CA PHE A 82 -3.74 0.08 -5.34
C PHE A 82 -3.41 0.25 -6.82
N VAL A 83 -2.12 0.48 -7.08
CA VAL A 83 -1.52 0.42 -8.42
C VAL A 83 -0.44 -0.66 -8.46
N ASP A 84 -0.17 -1.19 -9.66
CA ASP A 84 0.95 -2.08 -9.89
C ASP A 84 2.29 -1.32 -10.03
N LEU A 85 3.36 -2.04 -10.30
CA LEU A 85 4.71 -1.46 -10.43
C LEU A 85 4.88 -0.53 -11.64
N ASP A 86 3.99 -0.57 -12.61
CA ASP A 86 3.97 0.34 -13.75
C ASP A 86 2.98 1.51 -13.57
N GLY A 87 2.35 1.63 -12.38
CA GLY A 87 1.43 2.70 -12.02
C GLY A 87 0.01 2.54 -12.56
N LYS A 88 -0.33 1.34 -13.07
CA LYS A 88 -1.69 1.04 -13.50
C LYS A 88 -2.56 0.73 -12.29
N GLU A 89 -3.72 1.38 -12.19
CA GLU A 89 -4.71 1.07 -11.17
C GLU A 89 -5.19 -0.39 -11.31
N VAL A 90 -5.05 -1.15 -10.23
CA VAL A 90 -5.47 -2.56 -10.13
C VAL A 90 -6.58 -2.75 -9.11
N VAL A 91 -6.68 -1.85 -8.13
CA VAL A 91 -7.80 -1.75 -7.20
C VAL A 91 -8.23 -0.29 -7.13
N PRO A 92 -9.49 0.03 -7.44
CA PRO A 92 -9.97 1.40 -7.45
C PRO A 92 -9.92 2.05 -6.06
N LEU A 93 -9.87 3.39 -6.04
CA LEU A 93 -9.84 4.18 -4.80
C LEU A 93 -11.25 4.22 -4.19
N ILE A 94 -11.64 3.16 -3.53
CA ILE A 94 -12.97 3.00 -2.91
C ILE A 94 -12.92 2.76 -1.39
N TYR A 95 -11.74 2.46 -0.84
CA TYR A 95 -11.60 2.18 0.59
C TYR A 95 -11.33 3.47 1.36
N THR A 96 -12.04 3.68 2.45
CA THR A 96 -11.80 4.82 3.36
C THR A 96 -10.63 4.56 4.31
N GLU A 97 -10.29 3.29 4.52
CA GLU A 97 -9.14 2.88 5.31
C GLU A 97 -8.57 1.56 4.76
N ILE A 98 -7.25 1.45 4.72
CA ILE A 98 -6.51 0.19 4.53
C ILE A 98 -5.35 0.20 5.51
N THR A 99 -5.26 -0.81 6.37
CA THR A 99 -4.13 -0.96 7.31
C THR A 99 -2.89 -1.50 6.60
N MET A 100 -1.73 -1.40 7.25
CA MET A 100 -0.50 -2.02 6.77
C MET A 100 -0.71 -3.52 6.53
N TYR A 101 -0.07 -4.02 5.49
CA TYR A 101 -0.06 -5.45 5.20
C TYR A 101 0.66 -6.24 6.29
N GLN A 102 0.04 -7.32 6.75
CA GLN A 102 0.58 -8.24 7.75
C GLN A 102 1.09 -9.51 7.04
N PRO A 103 2.42 -9.64 6.79
CA PRO A 103 2.98 -10.75 6.00
C PRO A 103 2.71 -12.13 6.61
N GLU A 104 2.66 -12.23 7.93
CA GLU A 104 2.48 -13.48 8.67
C GLU A 104 1.11 -14.13 8.45
N VAL A 105 0.08 -13.31 8.21
CA VAL A 105 -1.29 -13.77 7.92
C VAL A 105 -1.72 -13.47 6.48
N LYS A 106 -0.89 -12.71 5.74
CA LYS A 106 -1.12 -12.26 4.36
C LYS A 106 -2.42 -11.47 4.21
N ARG A 107 -2.69 -10.56 5.15
CA ARG A 107 -3.93 -9.76 5.17
C ARG A 107 -3.66 -8.31 5.54
N SER A 108 -4.52 -7.44 5.03
CA SER A 108 -4.74 -6.08 5.52
C SER A 108 -6.22 -5.90 5.80
N ARG A 109 -6.55 -5.21 6.87
CA ARG A 109 -7.92 -4.79 7.15
C ARG A 109 -8.28 -3.62 6.22
N ALA A 110 -9.48 -3.63 5.67
CA ALA A 110 -9.98 -2.58 4.80
C ALA A 110 -11.41 -2.17 5.16
N VAL A 111 -11.71 -0.89 4.97
CA VAL A 111 -13.02 -0.30 5.26
C VAL A 111 -13.61 0.31 4.00
N ILE A 112 -14.85 -0.02 3.70
CA ILE A 112 -15.68 0.63 2.68
C ILE A 112 -17.13 0.70 3.16
N ASN A 113 -17.77 1.88 3.05
CA ASN A 113 -19.15 2.10 3.50
C ASN A 113 -19.40 1.64 4.95
N ASP A 114 -18.50 1.97 5.87
CA ASP A 114 -18.53 1.61 7.28
C ASP A 114 -18.59 0.10 7.55
N ARG A 115 -18.18 -0.70 6.56
CA ARG A 115 -18.04 -2.14 6.69
C ARG A 115 -16.59 -2.56 6.54
N ILE A 116 -16.22 -3.62 7.24
CA ILE A 116 -14.85 -4.12 7.33
C ILE A 116 -14.75 -5.46 6.63
N GLY A 117 -13.67 -5.62 5.90
CA GLY A 117 -13.21 -6.85 5.29
C GLY A 117 -11.69 -6.93 5.28
N TYR A 118 -11.14 -7.90 4.60
CA TYR A 118 -9.69 -8.07 4.57
C TYR A 118 -9.22 -8.35 3.14
N LEU A 119 -8.11 -7.71 2.78
CA LEU A 119 -7.49 -7.80 1.47
C LEU A 119 -6.27 -8.73 1.52
N ASP A 120 -5.96 -9.36 0.40
CA ASP A 120 -4.73 -10.14 0.20
C ASP A 120 -3.52 -9.25 -0.19
N GLU A 121 -2.39 -9.88 -0.47
CA GLU A 121 -1.15 -9.23 -0.89
C GLU A 121 -1.25 -8.50 -2.24
N PHE A 122 -2.27 -8.77 -3.03
CA PHE A 122 -2.53 -8.13 -4.32
C PHE A 122 -3.58 -7.02 -4.25
N GLY A 123 -4.22 -6.85 -3.07
CA GLY A 123 -5.30 -5.91 -2.85
C GLY A 123 -6.68 -6.45 -3.19
N ASN A 124 -6.81 -7.75 -3.52
CA ASN A 124 -8.12 -8.36 -3.74
C ASN A 124 -8.81 -8.64 -2.41
N VAL A 125 -10.14 -8.65 -2.42
CA VAL A 125 -10.93 -9.02 -1.26
C VAL A 125 -10.75 -10.51 -0.96
N ALA A 126 -10.02 -10.82 0.12
CA ALA A 126 -9.80 -12.18 0.61
C ALA A 126 -10.91 -12.61 1.57
N ILE A 127 -11.39 -11.69 2.42
CA ILE A 127 -12.52 -11.90 3.31
C ILE A 127 -13.54 -10.80 3.04
N PRO A 128 -14.81 -11.14 2.75
CA PRO A 128 -15.83 -10.17 2.32
C PRO A 128 -15.95 -8.96 3.24
N VAL A 129 -16.21 -7.78 2.66
CA VAL A 129 -16.45 -6.55 3.40
C VAL A 129 -17.89 -6.56 3.91
N GLN A 130 -18.09 -7.14 5.08
CA GLN A 130 -19.42 -7.38 5.65
C GLN A 130 -19.54 -7.09 7.16
N TYR A 131 -18.40 -7.03 7.86
CA TYR A 131 -18.39 -6.90 9.31
C TYR A 131 -18.67 -5.46 9.74
N GLU A 132 -19.44 -5.32 10.82
CA GLU A 132 -19.74 -4.04 11.50
C GLU A 132 -18.54 -3.56 12.30
N TYR A 133 -17.74 -4.50 12.81
CA TYR A 133 -16.49 -4.29 13.50
C TYR A 133 -15.50 -5.37 13.09
N GLY A 134 -14.21 -5.05 13.10
CA GLY A 134 -13.15 -6.02 12.82
C GLY A 134 -11.79 -5.46 13.21
N GLU A 135 -11.02 -6.27 13.91
CA GLU A 135 -9.65 -5.97 14.31
C GLU A 135 -8.65 -6.42 13.23
N ILE A 136 -7.42 -5.95 13.31
CA ILE A 136 -6.29 -6.58 12.62
C ILE A 136 -6.04 -7.96 13.22
N PHE A 137 -5.40 -8.85 12.47
CA PHE A 137 -5.05 -10.17 12.99
C PHE A 137 -3.99 -10.07 14.10
N ASP A 138 -4.24 -10.78 15.20
CA ASP A 138 -3.26 -11.04 16.26
C ASP A 138 -3.18 -12.55 16.47
N LYS A 139 -1.97 -13.10 16.45
CA LYS A 139 -1.70 -14.55 16.61
C LYS A 139 -2.58 -15.44 15.71
N GLY A 140 -2.84 -14.97 14.48
CA GLY A 140 -3.62 -15.71 13.49
C GLY A 140 -5.13 -15.63 13.64
N LYS A 141 -5.66 -14.77 14.52
CA LYS A 141 -7.09 -14.55 14.71
C LYS A 141 -7.42 -13.06 14.65
N ALA A 142 -8.61 -12.71 14.17
CA ALA A 142 -9.17 -11.37 14.25
C ALA A 142 -10.56 -11.43 14.89
N ARG A 143 -10.84 -10.55 15.85
CA ARG A 143 -12.18 -10.40 16.41
C ARG A 143 -13.01 -9.58 15.43
N VAL A 144 -14.21 -10.06 15.12
CA VAL A 144 -15.15 -9.41 14.20
C VAL A 144 -16.56 -9.40 14.80
N MET A 145 -17.40 -8.50 14.29
CA MET A 145 -18.82 -8.46 14.61
C MET A 145 -19.66 -8.52 13.33
N LEU A 146 -20.62 -9.40 13.29
CA LEU A 146 -21.58 -9.56 12.20
C LEU A 146 -22.99 -9.77 12.77
N ASN A 147 -23.94 -8.92 12.36
CA ASN A 147 -25.33 -8.92 12.86
C ASN A 147 -25.40 -8.82 14.39
N GLY A 148 -24.55 -7.97 14.99
CA GLY A 148 -24.48 -7.76 16.43
C GLY A 148 -23.83 -8.91 17.23
N ARG A 149 -23.35 -9.98 16.57
CA ARG A 149 -22.64 -11.09 17.22
C ARG A 149 -21.14 -10.93 17.04
N GLU A 150 -20.40 -10.99 18.14
CA GLU A 150 -18.92 -11.02 18.12
C GLU A 150 -18.40 -12.46 18.08
N PHE A 151 -17.33 -12.68 17.32
CA PHE A 151 -16.62 -13.96 17.24
C PHE A 151 -15.22 -13.76 16.64
N PHE A 152 -14.40 -14.80 16.66
CA PHE A 152 -13.07 -14.77 16.05
C PHE A 152 -13.07 -15.48 14.70
N ILE A 153 -12.28 -14.96 13.77
CA ILE A 153 -12.02 -15.58 12.46
C ILE A 153 -10.53 -15.83 12.26
N ASP A 154 -10.21 -16.86 11.48
CA ASP A 154 -8.88 -17.11 10.95
C ASP A 154 -8.61 -16.26 9.68
N PRO A 155 -7.39 -16.28 9.11
CA PRO A 155 -7.07 -15.54 7.88
C PRO A 155 -7.85 -15.98 6.64
N ASP A 156 -8.53 -17.12 6.67
CA ASP A 156 -9.44 -17.58 5.61
C ASP A 156 -10.90 -17.14 5.84
N GLY A 157 -11.16 -16.40 6.94
CA GLY A 157 -12.48 -15.91 7.31
C GLY A 157 -13.39 -16.97 7.98
N LYS A 158 -12.84 -18.10 8.39
CA LYS A 158 -13.58 -19.14 9.11
C LYS A 158 -13.65 -18.80 10.59
N GLU A 159 -14.82 -19.01 11.19
CA GLU A 159 -14.99 -18.84 12.61
C GLU A 159 -14.13 -19.85 13.39
N VAL A 160 -13.40 -19.36 14.39
CA VAL A 160 -12.52 -20.14 15.27
C VAL A 160 -12.80 -19.84 16.74
N ALA A 161 -12.38 -20.74 17.61
CA ALA A 161 -12.49 -20.52 19.04
C ALA A 161 -11.59 -19.36 19.51
N GLU A 162 -11.94 -18.73 20.61
CA GLU A 162 -11.20 -17.70 21.30
C GLU A 162 -9.79 -18.16 21.73
#